data_6c165f8867df2f81b67781f2b14d3965
#
_entry.id   6c165f8867df2f81b67781f2b14d3965
#
_cell.length_a   1.000
_cell.length_b   1.000
_cell.length_c   1.000
_cell.angle_alpha   90.00
_cell.angle_beta   90.00
_cell.angle_gamma   90.00
#
_symmetry.space_group_name_H-M   'P 1'
#
loop_
_entity.id
_entity.type
_entity.pdbx_description
1 polymer ?
#
loop_
_entity_poly.entity_id
_entity_poly.type
_entity_poly.pdbx_seq_one_letter_code
_entity_poly.pdbx_strand_id
1 'polypeptide(L)'
;MSRSVLVTGGNRGIGLATARALAAQGDKVAVTYRTGEPPEGLFGVRCDITDAESVRRAVEEARIQHGPIQVLVSNAGITRDELLVAMDESDFRAVVETNLLAAVGVVKEVVPDMIKARWGRIVLVSSVSSLAGAPGQTNYAASKAGLIGFGRSLALEVGRRNVTVNIVTPGLIETDMVKEVTGPRRDHLLSQTSLFRAGQPEEVAGVIRFLASDDASYVTSGVIPVTGGLGVGH
;
A
#
# COMPACT_ATOMS: atom_id res chain seq x y z
N MET A 1 -22.20 0.63 -8.42
CA MET A 1 -22.46 1.53 -7.26
C MET A 1 -21.15 2.22 -6.93
N SER A 2 -21.19 3.49 -6.52
CA SER A 2 -20.01 4.26 -6.10
C SER A 2 -19.59 3.80 -4.70
N ARG A 3 -18.36 3.29 -4.53
CA ARG A 3 -17.84 2.78 -3.26
C ARG A 3 -17.07 3.87 -2.53
N SER A 4 -17.06 3.82 -1.20
CA SER A 4 -16.20 4.64 -0.35
C SER A 4 -14.82 3.98 -0.22
N VAL A 5 -13.79 4.70 -0.67
CA VAL A 5 -12.40 4.22 -0.74
C VAL A 5 -11.50 5.10 0.11
N LEU A 6 -10.60 4.48 0.87
CA LEU A 6 -9.51 5.16 1.56
C LEU A 6 -8.17 4.67 1.03
N VAL A 7 -7.31 5.62 0.59
CA VAL A 7 -5.94 5.36 0.16
C VAL A 7 -4.96 6.08 1.07
N THR A 8 -4.13 5.35 1.81
CA THR A 8 -3.12 5.99 2.65
C THR A 8 -1.88 6.39 1.83
N GLY A 9 -1.34 7.59 2.08
CA GLY A 9 -0.22 8.13 1.29
C GLY A 9 -0.63 8.37 -0.18
N GLY A 10 -1.86 8.88 -0.39
CA GLY A 10 -2.46 9.01 -1.71
C GLY A 10 -2.15 10.32 -2.45
N ASN A 11 -1.23 11.14 -1.96
CA ASN A 11 -0.91 12.42 -2.61
C ASN A 11 0.29 12.36 -3.58
N ARG A 12 0.93 11.20 -3.74
CA ARG A 12 2.04 10.99 -4.70
C ARG A 12 2.20 9.53 -5.10
N GLY A 13 3.01 9.28 -6.12
CA GLY A 13 3.45 7.94 -6.55
C GLY A 13 2.31 6.95 -6.77
N ILE A 14 2.50 5.72 -6.33
CA ILE A 14 1.54 4.61 -6.48
C ILE A 14 0.19 4.95 -5.83
N GLY A 15 0.21 5.57 -4.65
CA GLY A 15 -1.02 5.95 -3.94
C GLY A 15 -1.87 6.93 -4.74
N LEU A 16 -1.26 7.96 -5.34
CA LEU A 16 -1.97 8.93 -6.17
C LEU A 16 -2.51 8.30 -7.46
N ALA A 17 -1.70 7.52 -8.17
CA ALA A 17 -2.13 6.82 -9.37
C ALA A 17 -3.31 5.89 -9.07
N THR A 18 -3.26 5.17 -7.93
CA THR A 18 -4.34 4.31 -7.46
C THR A 18 -5.61 5.10 -7.15
N ALA A 19 -5.48 6.20 -6.40
CA ALA A 19 -6.62 7.05 -6.04
C ALA A 19 -7.32 7.61 -7.28
N ARG A 20 -6.56 8.10 -8.26
CA ARG A 20 -7.09 8.58 -9.54
C ARG A 20 -7.76 7.48 -10.37
N ALA A 21 -7.15 6.29 -10.42
CA ALA A 21 -7.70 5.16 -11.15
C ALA A 21 -9.05 4.68 -10.57
N LEU A 22 -9.20 4.69 -9.24
CA LEU A 22 -10.45 4.34 -8.56
C LEU A 22 -11.50 5.45 -8.71
N ALA A 23 -11.11 6.72 -8.59
CA ALA A 23 -12.02 7.84 -8.81
C ALA A 23 -12.56 7.89 -10.24
N ALA A 24 -11.73 7.57 -11.24
CA ALA A 24 -12.13 7.48 -12.64
C ALA A 24 -13.19 6.40 -12.92
N GLN A 25 -13.33 5.39 -12.03
CA GLN A 25 -14.40 4.38 -12.08
C GLN A 25 -15.71 4.84 -11.39
N GLY A 26 -15.71 6.05 -10.81
CA GLY A 26 -16.87 6.61 -10.10
C GLY A 26 -16.85 6.30 -8.59
N ASP A 27 -15.76 5.79 -8.03
CA ASP A 27 -15.61 5.63 -6.59
C ASP A 27 -15.40 6.98 -5.89
N LYS A 28 -15.89 7.10 -4.65
CA LYS A 28 -15.66 8.23 -3.75
C LYS A 28 -14.36 8.00 -3.00
N VAL A 29 -13.30 8.68 -3.41
CA VAL A 29 -11.96 8.41 -2.91
C VAL A 29 -11.50 9.49 -1.94
N ALA A 30 -11.20 9.08 -0.70
CA ALA A 30 -10.44 9.84 0.27
C ALA A 30 -8.98 9.39 0.25
N VAL A 31 -8.06 10.36 0.33
CA VAL A 31 -6.62 10.08 0.44
C VAL A 31 -6.07 10.66 1.73
N THR A 32 -5.18 9.94 2.41
CA THR A 32 -4.42 10.55 3.50
C THR A 32 -3.05 10.98 3.02
N TYR A 33 -2.54 12.06 3.64
CA TYR A 33 -1.18 12.56 3.41
C TYR A 33 -0.64 13.20 4.70
N ARG A 34 0.67 13.13 4.93
CA ARG A 34 1.32 13.74 6.08
C ARG A 34 1.85 15.13 5.75
N THR A 35 2.47 15.27 4.60
CA THR A 35 3.15 16.49 4.13
C THR A 35 2.73 16.79 2.69
N GLY A 36 2.92 18.04 2.27
CA GLY A 36 2.49 18.51 0.94
C GLY A 36 1.01 18.89 0.93
N GLU A 37 0.46 18.97 -0.27
CA GLU A 37 -0.93 19.37 -0.52
C GLU A 37 -1.80 18.15 -0.89
N PRO A 38 -3.12 18.23 -0.64
CA PRO A 38 -4.05 17.25 -1.15
C PRO A 38 -4.05 17.28 -2.69
N PRO A 39 -4.21 16.11 -3.34
CA PRO A 39 -4.27 16.09 -4.79
C PRO A 39 -5.56 16.72 -5.29
N GLU A 40 -5.45 17.51 -6.35
CA GLU A 40 -6.61 18.15 -7.00
C GLU A 40 -7.66 17.10 -7.41
N GLY A 41 -8.92 17.42 -7.18
CA GLY A 41 -10.06 16.58 -7.53
C GLY A 41 -10.31 15.38 -6.61
N LEU A 42 -9.54 15.22 -5.53
CA LEU A 42 -9.73 14.16 -4.53
C LEU A 42 -9.94 14.75 -3.14
N PHE A 43 -10.67 14.04 -2.29
CA PHE A 43 -10.84 14.42 -0.89
C PHE A 43 -9.59 14.05 -0.09
N GLY A 44 -8.80 15.05 0.27
CA GLY A 44 -7.54 14.86 1.01
C GLY A 44 -7.69 15.12 2.50
N VAL A 45 -7.21 14.20 3.33
CA VAL A 45 -7.19 14.34 4.79
C VAL A 45 -5.75 14.28 5.30
N ARG A 46 -5.35 15.30 6.05
CA ARG A 46 -4.02 15.31 6.66
C ARG A 46 -3.97 14.31 7.82
N CYS A 47 -3.05 13.35 7.73
CA CYS A 47 -2.95 12.27 8.70
C CYS A 47 -1.50 11.82 8.87
N ASP A 48 -1.02 11.76 10.11
CA ASP A 48 0.14 10.96 10.47
C ASP A 48 -0.37 9.57 10.84
N ILE A 49 -0.06 8.57 10.02
CA ILE A 49 -0.55 7.20 10.23
C ILE A 49 0.07 6.50 11.44
N THR A 50 1.16 7.04 12.00
CA THR A 50 1.79 6.53 13.23
C THR A 50 1.11 7.03 14.51
N ASP A 51 0.23 8.03 14.39
CA ASP A 51 -0.60 8.54 15.47
C ASP A 51 -2.02 7.98 15.39
N ALA A 52 -2.39 7.14 16.34
CA ALA A 52 -3.70 6.49 16.39
C ALA A 52 -4.88 7.48 16.43
N GLU A 53 -4.73 8.64 17.08
CA GLU A 53 -5.76 9.67 17.13
C GLU A 53 -5.91 10.35 15.77
N SER A 54 -4.79 10.62 15.09
CA SER A 54 -4.78 11.16 13.73
C SER A 54 -5.46 10.19 12.75
N VAL A 55 -5.21 8.88 12.88
CA VAL A 55 -5.86 7.85 12.06
C VAL A 55 -7.37 7.82 12.29
N ARG A 56 -7.82 7.81 13.55
CA ARG A 56 -9.27 7.82 13.88
C ARG A 56 -9.98 9.03 13.28
N ARG A 57 -9.40 10.23 13.44
CA ARG A 57 -9.95 11.46 12.85
C ARG A 57 -10.03 11.37 11.33
N ALA A 58 -8.95 10.92 10.68
CA ALA A 58 -8.92 10.83 9.22
C ALA A 58 -9.94 9.83 8.67
N VAL A 59 -10.11 8.68 9.32
CA VAL A 59 -11.12 7.69 8.93
C VAL A 59 -12.53 8.25 9.16
N GLU A 60 -12.76 8.97 10.26
CA GLU A 60 -14.07 9.57 10.53
C GLU A 60 -14.40 10.70 9.54
N GLU A 61 -13.47 11.57 9.20
CA GLU A 61 -13.65 12.58 8.15
C GLU A 61 -14.00 11.93 6.80
N ALA A 62 -13.31 10.84 6.43
CA ALA A 62 -13.61 10.09 5.22
C ALA A 62 -15.01 9.44 5.26
N ARG A 63 -15.45 8.92 6.44
CA ARG A 63 -16.80 8.38 6.64
C ARG A 63 -17.89 9.43 6.51
N ILE A 64 -17.68 10.60 7.09
CA ILE A 64 -18.63 11.73 6.99
C ILE A 64 -18.78 12.15 5.54
N GLN A 65 -17.68 12.22 4.80
CA GLN A 65 -17.66 12.70 3.41
C GLN A 65 -18.23 11.66 2.41
N HIS A 66 -17.92 10.39 2.59
CA HIS A 66 -18.14 9.34 1.58
C HIS A 66 -18.97 8.15 2.06
N GLY A 67 -19.27 8.08 3.35
CA GLY A 67 -19.89 6.93 3.98
C GLY A 67 -18.88 5.90 4.50
N PRO A 68 -19.35 4.78 5.09
CA PRO A 68 -18.51 3.72 5.62
C PRO A 68 -17.48 3.22 4.60
N ILE A 69 -16.25 3.02 5.05
CA ILE A 69 -15.14 2.63 4.15
C ILE A 69 -15.34 1.20 3.66
N GLN A 70 -15.44 1.04 2.36
CA GLN A 70 -15.64 -0.24 1.68
C GLN A 70 -14.36 -0.80 1.06
N VAL A 71 -13.45 0.08 0.63
CA VAL A 71 -12.16 -0.30 0.06
C VAL A 71 -11.05 0.42 0.80
N LEU A 72 -10.03 -0.32 1.24
CA LEU A 72 -8.80 0.23 1.81
C LEU A 72 -7.62 -0.14 0.95
N VAL A 73 -6.84 0.87 0.56
CA VAL A 73 -5.51 0.70 -0.01
C VAL A 73 -4.48 1.24 0.99
N SER A 74 -3.82 0.35 1.72
CA SER A 74 -2.76 0.70 2.66
C SER A 74 -1.43 0.80 1.91
N ASN A 75 -1.08 2.02 1.50
CA ASN A 75 0.07 2.29 0.65
C ASN A 75 1.15 3.14 1.35
N ALA A 76 0.80 3.97 2.33
CA ALA A 76 1.77 4.84 3.01
C ALA A 76 2.96 4.05 3.57
N GLY A 77 4.15 4.60 3.40
CA GLY A 77 5.38 3.99 3.88
C GLY A 77 6.59 4.90 3.66
N ILE A 78 7.68 4.54 4.33
CA ILE A 78 8.98 5.21 4.26
C ILE A 78 10.10 4.20 4.03
N THR A 79 11.24 4.69 3.54
CA THR A 79 12.52 3.97 3.53
C THR A 79 13.55 4.75 4.36
N ARG A 80 14.48 4.01 4.96
CA ARG A 80 15.70 4.52 5.58
C ARG A 80 16.78 3.48 5.29
N ASP A 81 17.39 3.64 4.12
CA ASP A 81 18.32 2.66 3.57
C ASP A 81 19.71 2.85 4.17
N GLU A 82 20.22 1.82 4.84
CA GLU A 82 21.58 1.75 5.35
C GLU A 82 21.98 0.28 5.57
N LEU A 83 23.26 -0.06 5.44
CA LEU A 83 23.75 -1.39 5.78
C LEU A 83 23.51 -1.66 7.27
N LEU A 84 23.09 -2.88 7.62
CA LEU A 84 22.70 -3.23 9.00
C LEU A 84 23.76 -2.86 10.05
N VAL A 85 25.03 -3.00 9.69
CA VAL A 85 26.16 -2.70 10.63
C VAL A 85 26.31 -1.20 10.93
N ALA A 86 25.74 -0.33 10.11
CA ALA A 86 25.77 1.13 10.27
C ALA A 86 24.38 1.72 10.55
N MET A 87 23.32 0.91 10.43
CA MET A 87 21.95 1.36 10.58
C MET A 87 21.65 1.67 12.06
N ASP A 88 21.14 2.87 12.32
CA ASP A 88 20.65 3.24 13.65
C ASP A 88 19.39 2.43 14.01
N GLU A 89 19.31 1.97 15.25
CA GLU A 89 18.12 1.25 15.75
C GLU A 89 16.86 2.09 15.64
N SER A 90 16.95 3.40 15.82
CA SER A 90 15.83 4.34 15.65
C SER A 90 15.28 4.33 14.23
N ASP A 91 16.12 4.21 13.21
CA ASP A 91 15.70 4.13 11.81
C ASP A 91 15.03 2.81 11.50
N PHE A 92 15.56 1.70 12.06
CA PHE A 92 14.90 0.40 11.94
C PHE A 92 13.49 0.46 12.55
N ARG A 93 13.36 0.96 13.78
CA ARG A 93 12.08 1.10 14.47
C ARG A 93 11.10 2.01 13.72
N ALA A 94 11.55 3.17 13.24
CA ALA A 94 10.71 4.11 12.51
C ALA A 94 10.11 3.50 11.23
N VAL A 95 10.89 2.69 10.50
CA VAL A 95 10.42 2.01 9.29
C VAL A 95 9.40 0.91 9.63
N VAL A 96 9.66 0.11 10.66
CA VAL A 96 8.70 -0.93 11.10
C VAL A 96 7.42 -0.30 11.63
N GLU A 97 7.53 0.74 12.45
CA GLU A 97 6.38 1.49 12.98
C GLU A 97 5.50 2.03 11.85
N THR A 98 6.10 2.73 10.90
CA THR A 98 5.34 3.36 9.82
C THR A 98 4.77 2.35 8.82
N ASN A 99 5.58 1.39 8.37
CA ASN A 99 5.20 0.52 7.25
C ASN A 99 4.33 -0.67 7.69
N LEU A 100 4.48 -1.13 8.92
CA LEU A 100 3.76 -2.31 9.42
C LEU A 100 2.77 -1.95 10.52
N LEU A 101 3.21 -1.40 11.65
CA LEU A 101 2.33 -1.22 12.79
C LEU A 101 1.24 -0.17 12.51
N ALA A 102 1.60 0.93 11.85
CA ALA A 102 0.63 1.93 11.43
C ALA A 102 -0.38 1.38 10.41
N ALA A 103 0.05 0.54 9.47
CA ALA A 103 -0.86 -0.14 8.54
C ALA A 103 -1.87 -1.03 9.27
N VAL A 104 -1.43 -1.77 10.29
CA VAL A 104 -2.33 -2.54 11.18
C VAL A 104 -3.32 -1.61 11.88
N GLY A 105 -2.87 -0.47 12.40
CA GLY A 105 -3.72 0.55 13.03
C GLY A 105 -4.83 1.04 12.10
N VAL A 106 -4.49 1.43 10.87
CA VAL A 106 -5.47 1.87 9.86
C VAL A 106 -6.47 0.75 9.54
N VAL A 107 -6.01 -0.49 9.34
CA VAL A 107 -6.89 -1.64 9.08
C VAL A 107 -7.87 -1.84 10.23
N LYS A 108 -7.44 -1.76 11.49
CA LYS A 108 -8.30 -1.88 12.68
C LYS A 108 -9.44 -0.86 12.69
N GLU A 109 -9.18 0.36 12.22
CA GLU A 109 -10.21 1.41 12.17
C GLU A 109 -11.26 1.17 11.08
N VAL A 110 -10.91 0.55 9.95
CA VAL A 110 -11.84 0.40 8.81
C VAL A 110 -12.53 -0.97 8.73
N VAL A 111 -11.91 -2.03 9.22
CA VAL A 111 -12.44 -3.41 9.14
C VAL A 111 -13.84 -3.56 9.75
N PRO A 112 -14.19 -2.89 10.87
CA PRO A 112 -15.54 -2.99 11.44
C PRO A 112 -16.66 -2.59 10.46
N ASP A 113 -16.45 -1.57 9.63
CA ASP A 113 -17.39 -1.15 8.60
C ASP A 113 -17.63 -2.27 7.56
N MET A 114 -16.56 -2.87 7.09
CA MET A 114 -16.58 -3.95 6.10
C MET A 114 -17.26 -5.21 6.65
N ILE A 115 -16.95 -5.58 7.90
CA ILE A 115 -17.58 -6.71 8.59
C ILE A 115 -19.10 -6.50 8.72
N LYS A 116 -19.52 -5.29 9.11
CA LYS A 116 -20.94 -4.91 9.25
C LYS A 116 -21.64 -4.94 7.89
N ALA A 117 -21.03 -4.40 6.87
CA ALA A 117 -21.56 -4.38 5.50
C ALA A 117 -21.56 -5.77 4.84
N ARG A 118 -20.81 -6.76 5.37
CA ARG A 118 -20.55 -8.07 4.75
C ARG A 118 -19.98 -7.92 3.34
N TRP A 119 -19.16 -6.92 3.17
CA TRP A 119 -18.43 -6.62 1.94
C TRP A 119 -17.24 -5.72 2.23
N GLY A 120 -16.10 -6.01 1.64
CA GLY A 120 -14.93 -5.16 1.73
C GLY A 120 -13.76 -5.64 0.87
N ARG A 121 -12.87 -4.72 0.55
CA ARG A 121 -11.62 -4.99 -0.19
C ARG A 121 -10.46 -4.29 0.51
N ILE A 122 -9.46 -5.06 0.90
CA ILE A 122 -8.24 -4.54 1.52
C ILE A 122 -7.06 -4.90 0.62
N VAL A 123 -6.31 -3.91 0.20
CA VAL A 123 -5.07 -4.09 -0.56
C VAL A 123 -3.92 -3.48 0.23
N LEU A 124 -2.96 -4.31 0.61
CA LEU A 124 -1.74 -3.90 1.31
C LEU A 124 -0.61 -3.77 0.29
N VAL A 125 0.01 -2.58 0.22
CA VAL A 125 1.13 -2.35 -0.70
C VAL A 125 2.43 -2.70 0.02
N SER A 126 2.97 -3.86 -0.32
CA SER A 126 4.26 -4.37 0.13
C SER A 126 5.39 -3.93 -0.82
N SER A 127 6.33 -4.79 -1.14
CA SER A 127 7.46 -4.56 -2.05
C SER A 127 8.06 -5.89 -2.50
N VAL A 128 8.71 -5.91 -3.65
CA VAL A 128 9.55 -7.03 -4.06
C VAL A 128 10.67 -7.32 -3.05
N SER A 129 11.16 -6.29 -2.33
CA SER A 129 12.16 -6.46 -1.26
C SER A 129 11.67 -7.36 -0.12
N SER A 130 10.35 -7.50 0.06
CA SER A 130 9.77 -8.42 1.07
C SER A 130 9.91 -9.89 0.71
N LEU A 131 10.18 -10.19 -0.56
CA LEU A 131 10.31 -11.54 -1.10
C LEU A 131 11.78 -11.88 -1.39
N ALA A 132 12.47 -10.99 -2.10
CA ALA A 132 13.84 -11.21 -2.56
C ALA A 132 14.92 -10.66 -1.61
N GLY A 133 14.54 -9.79 -0.67
CA GLY A 133 15.51 -8.98 0.09
C GLY A 133 16.13 -7.88 -0.76
N ALA A 134 16.84 -6.96 -0.11
CA ALA A 134 17.66 -5.93 -0.78
C ALA A 134 18.76 -5.47 0.17
N PRO A 135 20.03 -5.40 -0.27
CA PRO A 135 21.11 -4.83 0.53
C PRO A 135 20.77 -3.40 0.98
N GLY A 136 21.02 -3.09 2.26
CA GLY A 136 20.71 -1.78 2.84
C GLY A 136 19.25 -1.58 3.24
N GLN A 137 18.37 -2.59 3.06
CA GLN A 137 16.93 -2.48 3.33
C GLN A 137 16.43 -3.53 4.32
N THR A 138 17.23 -3.93 5.29
CA THR A 138 16.82 -4.95 6.27
C THR A 138 15.58 -4.54 7.06
N ASN A 139 15.47 -3.26 7.47
CA ASN A 139 14.31 -2.66 8.11
C ASN A 139 13.08 -2.64 7.18
N TYR A 140 13.26 -2.15 5.95
CA TYR A 140 12.20 -2.04 4.95
C TYR A 140 11.68 -3.41 4.53
N ALA A 141 12.58 -4.34 4.17
CA ALA A 141 12.21 -5.69 3.79
C ALA A 141 11.46 -6.42 4.91
N ALA A 142 11.95 -6.32 6.17
CA ALA A 142 11.26 -6.89 7.33
C ALA A 142 9.85 -6.30 7.52
N SER A 143 9.71 -4.97 7.43
CA SER A 143 8.40 -4.31 7.57
C SER A 143 7.41 -4.72 6.47
N LYS A 144 7.87 -4.81 5.22
CA LYS A 144 7.04 -5.19 4.08
C LYS A 144 6.73 -6.69 4.04
N ALA A 145 7.64 -7.54 4.51
CA ALA A 145 7.37 -8.97 4.71
C ALA A 145 6.33 -9.21 5.83
N GLY A 146 6.38 -8.42 6.90
CA GLY A 146 5.36 -8.45 7.96
C GLY A 146 3.94 -8.23 7.46
N LEU A 147 3.75 -7.35 6.45
CA LEU A 147 2.45 -7.13 5.81
C LEU A 147 1.91 -8.41 5.12
N ILE A 148 2.77 -9.28 4.62
CA ILE A 148 2.36 -10.54 4.00
C ILE A 148 1.76 -11.48 5.05
N GLY A 149 2.46 -11.68 6.17
CA GLY A 149 1.97 -12.48 7.29
C GLY A 149 0.68 -11.93 7.87
N PHE A 150 0.65 -10.62 8.13
CA PHE A 150 -0.52 -9.91 8.62
C PHE A 150 -1.72 -10.06 7.67
N GLY A 151 -1.54 -9.77 6.39
CA GLY A 151 -2.63 -9.81 5.40
C GLY A 151 -3.19 -11.21 5.20
N ARG A 152 -2.35 -12.25 5.20
CA ARG A 152 -2.78 -13.64 5.12
C ARG A 152 -3.62 -14.06 6.32
N SER A 153 -3.20 -13.72 7.53
CA SER A 153 -3.96 -14.01 8.76
C SER A 153 -5.28 -13.27 8.77
N LEU A 154 -5.27 -11.99 8.45
CA LEU A 154 -6.49 -11.17 8.38
C LEU A 154 -7.49 -11.72 7.36
N ALA A 155 -7.02 -12.19 6.19
CA ALA A 155 -7.89 -12.78 5.16
C ALA A 155 -8.69 -13.97 5.70
N LEU A 156 -8.08 -14.81 6.54
CA LEU A 156 -8.75 -15.94 7.19
C LEU A 156 -9.81 -15.49 8.21
N GLU A 157 -9.53 -14.43 8.95
CA GLU A 157 -10.45 -13.89 9.96
C GLU A 157 -11.71 -13.26 9.35
N VAL A 158 -11.54 -12.50 8.25
CA VAL A 158 -12.64 -11.70 7.68
C VAL A 158 -13.33 -12.33 6.46
N GLY A 159 -12.79 -13.42 5.92
CA GLY A 159 -13.30 -14.04 4.69
C GLY A 159 -14.77 -14.45 4.76
N ARG A 160 -15.25 -14.94 5.91
CA ARG A 160 -16.66 -15.29 6.13
C ARG A 160 -17.61 -14.07 6.07
N ARG A 161 -17.05 -12.86 6.06
CA ARG A 161 -17.77 -11.59 5.92
C ARG A 161 -17.70 -11.02 4.50
N ASN A 162 -17.25 -11.83 3.52
CA ASN A 162 -17.06 -11.38 2.13
C ASN A 162 -16.09 -10.18 2.03
N VAL A 163 -15.08 -10.17 2.90
CA VAL A 163 -13.97 -9.21 2.86
C VAL A 163 -12.75 -9.92 2.32
N THR A 164 -12.18 -9.41 1.24
CA THR A 164 -10.92 -9.94 0.69
C THR A 164 -9.74 -9.09 1.16
N VAL A 165 -8.60 -9.74 1.37
CA VAL A 165 -7.34 -9.09 1.74
C VAL A 165 -6.26 -9.60 0.83
N ASN A 166 -5.63 -8.72 0.07
CA ASN A 166 -4.55 -9.07 -0.86
C ASN A 166 -3.34 -8.16 -0.67
N ILE A 167 -2.19 -8.65 -1.04
CA ILE A 167 -0.91 -7.97 -0.92
C ILE A 167 -0.35 -7.77 -2.33
N VAL A 168 -0.04 -6.53 -2.70
CA VAL A 168 0.66 -6.22 -3.95
C VAL A 168 2.12 -5.97 -3.61
N THR A 169 3.03 -6.55 -4.38
CA THR A 169 4.49 -6.37 -4.22
C THR A 169 5.06 -5.68 -5.45
N PRO A 170 5.10 -4.33 -5.48
CA PRO A 170 5.72 -3.59 -6.56
C PRO A 170 7.23 -3.84 -6.65
N GLY A 171 7.76 -3.84 -7.88
CA GLY A 171 9.18 -3.84 -8.16
C GLY A 171 9.77 -2.43 -8.21
N LEU A 172 10.66 -2.18 -9.17
CA LEU A 172 11.21 -0.85 -9.45
C LEU A 172 10.14 -0.01 -10.19
N ILE A 173 9.51 0.94 -9.50
CA ILE A 173 8.42 1.77 -10.04
C ILE A 173 8.85 3.23 -10.05
N GLU A 174 8.63 3.95 -11.15
CA GLU A 174 8.99 5.37 -11.34
C GLU A 174 8.19 6.26 -10.38
N THR A 175 8.74 6.51 -9.21
CA THR A 175 8.21 7.35 -8.15
C THR A 175 9.31 8.24 -7.59
N ASP A 176 8.95 9.27 -6.82
CA ASP A 176 9.96 10.12 -6.16
C ASP A 176 10.92 9.31 -5.28
N MET A 177 10.44 8.25 -4.63
CA MET A 177 11.27 7.35 -3.82
C MET A 177 12.35 6.64 -4.64
N VAL A 178 12.10 6.34 -5.90
CA VAL A 178 13.03 5.62 -6.79
C VAL A 178 13.95 6.57 -7.56
N LYS A 179 13.63 7.86 -7.63
CA LYS A 179 14.52 8.86 -8.25
C LYS A 179 15.92 8.92 -7.61
N GLU A 180 16.01 8.55 -6.34
CA GLU A 180 17.29 8.46 -5.61
C GLU A 180 18.12 7.22 -5.99
N VAL A 181 17.48 6.22 -6.60
CA VAL A 181 18.16 5.03 -7.10
C VAL A 181 18.73 5.33 -8.49
N THR A 182 19.99 5.71 -8.56
CA THR A 182 20.67 6.14 -9.79
C THR A 182 21.91 5.29 -10.08
N GLY A 183 22.49 5.47 -11.28
CA GLY A 183 23.76 4.87 -11.68
C GLY A 183 23.77 3.34 -11.60
N PRO A 184 24.89 2.72 -11.23
CA PRO A 184 25.10 1.26 -11.30
C PRO A 184 24.04 0.44 -10.53
N ARG A 185 23.48 0.99 -9.43
CA ARG A 185 22.42 0.32 -8.67
C ARG A 185 21.13 0.21 -9.50
N ARG A 186 20.76 1.29 -10.19
CA ARG A 186 19.60 1.30 -11.08
C ARG A 186 19.79 0.35 -12.27
N ASP A 187 20.94 0.41 -12.90
CA ASP A 187 21.28 -0.43 -14.05
C ASP A 187 21.24 -1.92 -13.68
N HIS A 188 21.76 -2.26 -12.50
CA HIS A 188 21.70 -3.61 -11.95
C HIS A 188 20.23 -4.08 -11.75
N LEU A 189 19.38 -3.28 -11.13
CA LEU A 189 17.97 -3.63 -10.94
C LEU A 189 17.25 -3.79 -12.28
N LEU A 190 17.51 -2.92 -13.24
CA LEU A 190 16.93 -3.02 -14.58
C LEU A 190 17.39 -4.29 -15.31
N SER A 191 18.66 -4.67 -15.17
CA SER A 191 19.19 -5.91 -15.78
C SER A 191 18.57 -7.18 -15.19
N GLN A 192 18.12 -7.12 -13.94
CA GLN A 192 17.39 -8.22 -13.28
C GLN A 192 15.88 -8.22 -13.57
N THR A 193 15.37 -7.17 -14.19
CA THR A 193 13.95 -7.05 -14.53
C THR A 193 13.72 -7.64 -15.93
N SER A 194 12.87 -8.68 -16.06
CA SER A 194 12.66 -9.36 -17.34
C SER A 194 12.10 -8.44 -18.44
N LEU A 195 11.37 -7.38 -18.07
CA LEU A 195 10.86 -6.38 -19.00
C LEU A 195 11.89 -5.27 -19.31
N PHE A 196 13.07 -5.30 -18.71
CA PHE A 196 14.18 -4.35 -18.93
C PHE A 196 13.82 -2.87 -18.77
N ARG A 197 12.81 -2.56 -17.97
CA ARG A 197 12.38 -1.19 -17.63
C ARG A 197 11.80 -1.12 -16.23
N ALA A 198 11.81 0.07 -15.67
CA ALA A 198 11.00 0.34 -14.49
C ALA A 198 9.50 0.36 -14.87
N GLY A 199 8.65 -0.03 -13.94
CA GLY A 199 7.20 0.09 -14.08
C GLY A 199 6.73 1.53 -13.81
N GLN A 200 5.53 1.85 -14.27
CA GLN A 200 4.85 3.11 -13.96
C GLN A 200 3.89 2.92 -12.79
N PRO A 201 3.63 3.96 -11.98
CA PRO A 201 2.64 3.89 -10.89
C PRO A 201 1.27 3.39 -11.35
N GLU A 202 0.86 3.72 -12.57
CA GLU A 202 -0.41 3.33 -13.19
C GLU A 202 -0.49 1.82 -13.44
N GLU A 203 0.64 1.14 -13.66
CA GLU A 203 0.67 -0.31 -13.84
C GLU A 203 0.37 -1.03 -12.52
N VAL A 204 0.86 -0.50 -11.39
CA VAL A 204 0.51 -0.99 -10.05
C VAL A 204 -0.94 -0.65 -9.71
N ALA A 205 -1.38 0.57 -10.01
CA ALA A 205 -2.75 1.02 -9.81
C ALA A 205 -3.77 0.14 -10.56
N GLY A 206 -3.44 -0.32 -11.76
CA GLY A 206 -4.26 -1.24 -12.53
C GLY A 206 -4.54 -2.55 -11.81
N VAL A 207 -3.52 -3.14 -11.19
CA VAL A 207 -3.65 -4.37 -10.40
C VAL A 207 -4.44 -4.11 -9.11
N ILE A 208 -4.17 -3.01 -8.40
CA ILE A 208 -4.91 -2.64 -7.19
C ILE A 208 -6.39 -2.42 -7.53
N ARG A 209 -6.70 -1.76 -8.63
CA ARG A 209 -8.05 -1.54 -9.12
C ARG A 209 -8.79 -2.85 -9.38
N PHE A 210 -8.14 -3.82 -10.02
CA PHE A 210 -8.68 -5.17 -10.21
C PHE A 210 -8.99 -5.83 -8.86
N LEU A 211 -8.04 -5.84 -7.93
CA LEU A 211 -8.21 -6.45 -6.60
C LEU A 211 -9.31 -5.77 -5.76
N ALA A 212 -9.57 -4.50 -6.00
CA ALA A 212 -10.65 -3.74 -5.37
C ALA A 212 -12.02 -3.98 -6.03
N SER A 213 -12.10 -4.65 -7.19
CA SER A 213 -13.34 -4.89 -7.95
C SER A 213 -14.06 -6.17 -7.54
N ASP A 214 -15.25 -6.38 -8.11
CA ASP A 214 -15.99 -7.63 -7.96
C ASP A 214 -15.41 -8.77 -8.82
N ASP A 215 -14.64 -8.45 -9.87
CA ASP A 215 -13.93 -9.45 -10.69
C ASP A 215 -12.89 -10.22 -9.85
N ALA A 216 -12.40 -9.61 -8.76
CA ALA A 216 -11.48 -10.25 -7.82
C ALA A 216 -12.19 -10.86 -6.59
N SER A 217 -13.50 -11.10 -6.63
CA SER A 217 -14.29 -11.56 -5.49
C SER A 217 -13.83 -12.90 -4.89
N TYR A 218 -13.14 -13.72 -5.68
CA TYR A 218 -12.56 -15.01 -5.23
C TYR A 218 -11.05 -14.96 -5.04
N VAL A 219 -10.44 -13.75 -5.12
CA VAL A 219 -9.01 -13.52 -4.88
C VAL A 219 -8.82 -12.96 -3.48
N THR A 220 -8.28 -13.77 -2.57
CA THR A 220 -7.95 -13.34 -1.20
C THR A 220 -6.70 -14.06 -0.70
N SER A 221 -5.99 -13.47 0.26
CA SER A 221 -4.70 -13.98 0.79
C SER A 221 -3.57 -14.05 -0.26
N GLY A 222 -3.80 -13.50 -1.45
CA GLY A 222 -2.85 -13.50 -2.55
C GLY A 222 -1.71 -12.50 -2.32
N VAL A 223 -0.50 -12.89 -2.73
CA VAL A 223 0.65 -12.00 -2.89
C VAL A 223 0.90 -11.84 -4.37
N ILE A 224 0.62 -10.65 -4.88
CA ILE A 224 0.60 -10.37 -6.31
C ILE A 224 1.79 -9.49 -6.69
N PRO A 225 2.81 -10.03 -7.37
CA PRO A 225 3.95 -9.25 -7.84
C PRO A 225 3.57 -8.37 -9.04
N VAL A 226 3.99 -7.10 -8.99
CA VAL A 226 3.93 -6.14 -10.10
C VAL A 226 5.34 -5.60 -10.31
N THR A 227 6.22 -6.45 -10.86
CA THR A 227 7.67 -6.28 -10.76
C THR A 227 8.39 -6.25 -12.11
N GLY A 228 7.66 -6.51 -13.20
CA GLY A 228 8.29 -6.70 -14.51
C GLY A 228 9.21 -7.94 -14.57
N GLY A 229 9.01 -8.89 -13.66
CA GLY A 229 9.83 -10.10 -13.53
C GLY A 229 11.02 -9.97 -12.57
N LEU A 230 11.21 -8.83 -11.92
CA LEU A 230 12.19 -8.69 -10.83
C LEU A 230 11.79 -9.58 -9.65
N GLY A 231 12.74 -10.36 -9.12
CA GLY A 231 12.50 -11.25 -7.99
C GLY A 231 11.65 -12.49 -8.32
N VAL A 232 11.72 -13.01 -9.55
CA VAL A 232 11.04 -14.23 -9.99
C VAL A 232 11.55 -15.45 -9.22
N GLY A 233 10.63 -16.32 -8.80
CA GLY A 233 10.96 -17.60 -8.14
C GLY A 233 10.43 -17.73 -6.70
N HIS A 234 9.40 -16.99 -6.36
CA HIS A 234 8.76 -16.99 -5.04
C HIS A 234 7.39 -17.66 -5.06
#